data_1d8ccad9e872ba1b1cabf21c9da8ab86
#
_entry.id   1d8ccad9e872ba1b1cabf21c9da8ab86
#
_cell.length_a   1.000
_cell.length_b   1.000
_cell.length_c   1.000
_cell.angle_alpha   90.00
_cell.angle_beta   90.00
_cell.angle_gamma   90.00
#
_symmetry.space_group_name_H-M   'P 1'
#
loop_
_entity.id
_entity.type
_entity.pdbx_description
1 polymer ?
#
loop_
_entity_poly.entity_id
_entity_poly.type
_entity_poly.pdbx_seq_one_letter_code
_entity_poly.pdbx_strand_id
1 'polypeptide(L)'
;MDNEAILRKYKRRQILIDVLPFIALAALFAVLCITVQSKGYRLDMYLKIVFNEGVVLAVVATGAVFIYTLGSFDISLGASTLFSATLGVMTYNATNSLALMILVIFAVAVGCSLLSSVLASVFHIPVFVTTVAMMSVLSAIAAQIITTNGGALGGISIPSALVKPLDNMGFKIAVLAVFWLICFFIFDFTKIGRRQKFLGGNPVCAQLTGIQVNKYAIIAFVMAGVGVGLGAFLTLIYTPSVTATTAGSIGMNILVAIVFGGMPISGGPRSRIYSALVGGFSYILLNNILKLLIDSNVGYGVSQIVSAIFFLAVVYVTGLNYRSQMLPR
;
A
#
# COMPACT_ATOMS: atom_id res chain seq x y z
N MET A 1 33.36 22.48 -21.10
CA MET A 1 32.94 21.47 -20.09
C MET A 1 32.58 20.20 -20.88
N ASP A 2 33.21 19.12 -20.50
CA ASP A 2 33.15 17.86 -21.22
C ASP A 2 31.72 17.25 -21.08
N ASN A 3 30.97 17.19 -22.18
CA ASN A 3 29.60 16.65 -22.20
C ASN A 3 29.54 15.19 -21.69
N GLU A 4 30.62 14.43 -21.88
CA GLU A 4 30.74 13.09 -21.33
C GLU A 4 30.83 13.07 -19.78
N ALA A 5 31.54 14.01 -19.18
CA ALA A 5 31.65 14.10 -17.72
C ALA A 5 30.29 14.45 -17.07
N ILE A 6 29.53 15.33 -17.72
CA ILE A 6 28.15 15.68 -17.29
C ILE A 6 27.22 14.46 -17.41
N LEU A 7 27.27 13.74 -18.52
CA LEU A 7 26.47 12.52 -18.72
C LEU A 7 26.83 11.40 -17.73
N ARG A 8 28.12 11.20 -17.43
CA ARG A 8 28.59 10.22 -16.42
C ARG A 8 28.12 10.59 -15.02
N LYS A 9 28.18 11.88 -14.66
CA LYS A 9 27.69 12.39 -13.36
C LYS A 9 26.17 12.19 -13.23
N TYR A 10 25.42 12.45 -14.31
CA TYR A 10 23.98 12.25 -14.36
C TYR A 10 23.60 10.76 -14.22
N LYS A 11 24.25 9.87 -14.99
CA LYS A 11 24.04 8.42 -14.88
C LYS A 11 24.34 7.87 -13.49
N ARG A 12 25.47 8.27 -12.90
CA ARG A 12 25.83 7.85 -11.51
C ARG A 12 24.78 8.31 -10.50
N ARG A 13 24.27 9.53 -10.62
CA ARG A 13 23.22 10.05 -9.74
C ARG A 13 21.91 9.29 -9.91
N GLN A 14 21.52 8.94 -11.13
CA GLN A 14 20.32 8.13 -11.36
C GLN A 14 20.46 6.72 -10.74
N ILE A 15 21.59 6.07 -10.94
CA ILE A 15 21.86 4.75 -10.34
C ILE A 15 21.80 4.83 -8.82
N LEU A 16 22.38 5.87 -8.21
CA LEU A 16 22.30 6.08 -6.75
C LEU A 16 20.85 6.22 -6.27
N ILE A 17 20.01 7.00 -6.97
CA ILE A 17 18.61 7.19 -6.62
C ILE A 17 17.82 5.88 -6.73
N ASP A 18 18.09 5.06 -7.76
CA ASP A 18 17.40 3.78 -7.97
C ASP A 18 17.84 2.71 -6.96
N VAL A 19 19.08 2.76 -6.46
CA VAL A 19 19.64 1.78 -5.50
C VAL A 19 19.37 2.19 -4.04
N LEU A 20 19.21 3.47 -3.75
CA LEU A 20 19.02 4.00 -2.40
C LEU A 20 17.90 3.31 -1.60
N PRO A 21 16.69 3.04 -2.16
CA PRO A 21 15.63 2.34 -1.43
C PRO A 21 16.03 0.93 -1.00
N PHE A 22 16.81 0.21 -1.80
CA PHE A 22 17.29 -1.14 -1.47
C PHE A 22 18.35 -1.10 -0.35
N ILE A 23 19.24 -0.10 -0.38
CA ILE A 23 20.21 0.12 0.70
C ILE A 23 19.48 0.46 2.00
N ALA A 24 18.48 1.34 1.93
CA ALA A 24 17.66 1.71 3.07
C ALA A 24 16.92 0.48 3.66
N LEU A 25 16.35 -0.38 2.82
CA LEU A 25 15.71 -1.62 3.25
C LEU A 25 16.69 -2.53 4.00
N ALA A 26 17.89 -2.76 3.43
CA ALA A 26 18.92 -3.59 4.04
C ALA A 26 19.42 -3.01 5.38
N ALA A 27 19.63 -1.69 5.44
CA ALA A 27 20.02 -0.99 6.66
C ALA A 27 18.94 -1.09 7.76
N LEU A 28 17.67 -0.86 7.42
CA LEU A 28 16.56 -1.00 8.36
C LEU A 28 16.42 -2.44 8.87
N PHE A 29 16.61 -3.43 8.00
CA PHE A 29 16.61 -4.83 8.41
C PHE A 29 17.73 -5.14 9.41
N ALA A 30 18.96 -4.67 9.15
CA ALA A 30 20.07 -4.83 10.09
C ALA A 30 19.80 -4.14 11.44
N VAL A 31 19.27 -2.91 11.41
CA VAL A 31 18.89 -2.17 12.63
C VAL A 31 17.81 -2.91 13.42
N LEU A 32 16.78 -3.47 12.75
CA LEU A 32 15.77 -4.27 13.43
C LEU A 32 16.38 -5.48 14.15
N CYS A 33 17.25 -6.24 13.47
CA CYS A 33 17.90 -7.42 14.06
C CYS A 33 18.71 -7.05 15.31
N ILE A 34 19.49 -5.96 15.24
CA ILE A 34 20.28 -5.46 16.38
C ILE A 34 19.35 -5.01 17.52
N THR A 35 18.29 -4.27 17.22
CA THR A 35 17.36 -3.75 18.23
C THR A 35 16.60 -4.87 18.95
N VAL A 36 16.11 -5.87 18.19
CA VAL A 36 15.39 -7.02 18.73
C VAL A 36 16.31 -7.82 19.69
N GLN A 37 17.56 -8.06 19.26
CA GLN A 37 18.55 -8.78 20.09
C GLN A 37 18.94 -8.00 21.34
N SER A 38 19.17 -6.69 21.23
CA SER A 38 19.56 -5.84 22.37
C SER A 38 18.48 -5.75 23.46
N LYS A 39 17.20 -5.89 23.05
CA LYS A 39 16.05 -5.91 23.98
C LYS A 39 15.74 -7.30 24.51
N GLY A 40 16.46 -8.34 24.11
CA GLY A 40 16.25 -9.72 24.56
C GLY A 40 15.01 -10.41 23.98
N TYR A 41 14.44 -9.88 22.90
CA TYR A 41 13.28 -10.47 22.25
C TYR A 41 13.67 -11.59 21.27
N ARG A 42 12.75 -12.51 21.00
CA ARG A 42 12.93 -13.58 20.04
C ARG A 42 12.85 -13.06 18.60
N LEU A 43 13.95 -13.14 17.88
CA LEU A 43 14.07 -12.63 16.51
C LEU A 43 13.09 -13.33 15.54
N ASP A 44 12.90 -14.65 15.67
CA ASP A 44 11.99 -15.44 14.85
C ASP A 44 10.52 -14.95 14.93
N MET A 45 10.08 -14.55 16.11
CA MET A 45 8.73 -14.01 16.32
C MET A 45 8.57 -12.62 15.66
N TYR A 46 9.56 -11.73 15.86
CA TYR A 46 9.52 -10.40 15.25
C TYR A 46 9.60 -10.43 13.74
N LEU A 47 10.43 -11.30 13.18
CA LEU A 47 10.50 -11.50 11.73
C LEU A 47 9.17 -12.00 11.16
N LYS A 48 8.46 -12.89 11.88
CA LYS A 48 7.10 -13.30 11.48
C LYS A 48 6.12 -12.15 11.47
N ILE A 49 6.13 -11.29 12.49
CA ILE A 49 5.24 -10.11 12.56
C ILE A 49 5.53 -9.17 11.39
N VAL A 50 6.80 -8.77 11.23
CA VAL A 50 7.24 -7.88 10.14
C VAL A 50 6.87 -8.45 8.77
N PHE A 51 7.06 -9.75 8.59
CA PHE A 51 6.74 -10.42 7.34
C PHE A 51 5.23 -10.38 7.06
N ASN A 52 4.39 -10.72 8.03
CA ASN A 52 2.93 -10.71 7.87
C ASN A 52 2.39 -9.31 7.58
N GLU A 53 2.78 -8.31 8.37
CA GLU A 53 2.41 -6.91 8.14
C GLU A 53 2.94 -6.41 6.80
N GLY A 54 4.20 -6.76 6.45
CA GLY A 54 4.87 -6.36 5.23
C GLY A 54 4.22 -6.92 3.98
N VAL A 55 3.83 -8.19 3.98
CA VAL A 55 3.15 -8.82 2.83
C VAL A 55 1.79 -8.17 2.58
N VAL A 56 0.98 -7.93 3.62
CA VAL A 56 -0.32 -7.26 3.48
C VAL A 56 -0.14 -5.88 2.87
N LEU A 57 0.77 -5.07 3.44
CA LEU A 57 1.03 -3.72 2.95
C LEU A 57 1.57 -3.72 1.52
N ALA A 58 2.52 -4.62 1.21
CA ALA A 58 3.14 -4.71 -0.11
C ALA A 58 2.15 -5.13 -1.20
N VAL A 59 1.21 -6.04 -0.90
CA VAL A 59 0.17 -6.45 -1.85
C VAL A 59 -0.76 -5.28 -2.17
N VAL A 60 -1.29 -4.59 -1.16
CA VAL A 60 -2.18 -3.44 -1.40
C VAL A 60 -1.42 -2.31 -2.10
N ALA A 61 -0.18 -2.02 -1.67
CA ALA A 61 0.67 -1.02 -2.30
C ALA A 61 0.98 -1.35 -3.76
N THR A 62 1.18 -2.63 -4.11
CA THR A 62 1.42 -3.06 -5.50
C THR A 62 0.24 -2.70 -6.41
N GLY A 63 -1.00 -2.92 -5.97
CA GLY A 63 -2.19 -2.47 -6.68
C GLY A 63 -2.30 -0.95 -6.73
N ALA A 64 -1.99 -0.27 -5.63
CA ALA A 64 -2.06 1.18 -5.52
C ALA A 64 -1.07 1.92 -6.44
N VAL A 65 0.09 1.33 -6.81
CA VAL A 65 1.07 1.94 -7.74
C VAL A 65 0.40 2.43 -9.02
N PHE A 66 -0.62 1.74 -9.52
CA PHE A 66 -1.33 2.15 -10.72
C PHE A 66 -2.04 3.50 -10.55
N ILE A 67 -2.68 3.74 -9.40
CA ILE A 67 -3.33 5.02 -9.08
C ILE A 67 -2.27 6.11 -8.86
N TYR A 68 -1.23 5.82 -8.11
CA TYR A 68 -0.15 6.77 -7.81
C TYR A 68 0.63 7.15 -9.06
N THR A 69 0.73 6.25 -10.05
CA THR A 69 1.34 6.54 -11.35
C THR A 69 0.60 7.64 -12.11
N LEU A 70 -0.71 7.77 -11.91
CA LEU A 70 -1.51 8.85 -12.50
C LEU A 70 -1.33 10.21 -11.78
N GLY A 71 -0.48 10.27 -10.75
CA GLY A 71 -0.34 11.47 -9.90
C GLY A 71 -1.53 11.68 -8.94
N SER A 72 -2.33 10.64 -8.73
CA SER A 72 -3.48 10.65 -7.82
C SER A 72 -3.20 9.79 -6.59
N PHE A 73 -3.84 10.12 -5.47
CA PHE A 73 -3.69 9.38 -4.21
C PHE A 73 -5.04 8.85 -3.76
N ASP A 74 -5.05 7.59 -3.33
CA ASP A 74 -6.21 6.96 -2.72
C ASP A 74 -5.89 6.61 -1.26
N ILE A 75 -6.53 7.34 -0.35
CA ILE A 75 -6.40 7.10 1.08
C ILE A 75 -7.45 6.11 1.58
N SER A 76 -8.50 5.86 0.80
CA SER A 76 -9.59 4.95 1.18
C SER A 76 -9.19 3.47 1.18
N LEU A 77 -8.01 3.11 0.65
CA LEU A 77 -7.56 1.72 0.50
C LEU A 77 -7.60 0.93 1.82
N GLY A 78 -7.23 1.59 2.95
CA GLY A 78 -7.31 0.98 4.27
C GLY A 78 -8.74 0.72 4.74
N ALA A 79 -9.62 1.70 4.55
CA ALA A 79 -11.03 1.59 4.87
C ALA A 79 -11.74 0.54 3.99
N SER A 80 -11.37 0.50 2.71
CA SER A 80 -11.85 -0.52 1.76
C SER A 80 -11.38 -1.93 2.18
N THR A 81 -10.15 -2.06 2.68
CA THR A 81 -9.62 -3.32 3.22
C THR A 81 -10.42 -3.76 4.45
N LEU A 82 -10.63 -2.84 5.40
CA LEU A 82 -11.44 -3.07 6.60
C LEU A 82 -12.87 -3.50 6.24
N PHE A 83 -13.53 -2.73 5.39
CA PHE A 83 -14.91 -2.97 5.00
C PHE A 83 -15.08 -4.31 4.25
N SER A 84 -14.15 -4.62 3.33
CA SER A 84 -14.16 -5.89 2.60
C SER A 84 -13.93 -7.09 3.53
N ALA A 85 -13.00 -6.98 4.48
CA ALA A 85 -12.75 -8.01 5.49
C ALA A 85 -13.99 -8.19 6.38
N THR A 86 -14.62 -7.09 6.82
CA THR A 86 -15.84 -7.10 7.66
C THR A 86 -16.98 -7.85 6.97
N LEU A 87 -17.29 -7.51 5.71
CA LEU A 87 -18.35 -8.20 4.97
C LEU A 87 -17.98 -9.66 4.65
N GLY A 88 -16.70 -9.94 4.41
CA GLY A 88 -16.21 -11.31 4.26
C GLY A 88 -16.46 -12.16 5.50
N VAL A 89 -16.09 -11.66 6.69
CA VAL A 89 -16.34 -12.36 7.96
C VAL A 89 -17.83 -12.57 8.20
N MET A 90 -18.66 -11.54 7.96
CA MET A 90 -20.12 -11.65 8.07
C MET A 90 -20.69 -12.73 7.14
N THR A 91 -20.21 -12.76 5.89
CA THR A 91 -20.63 -13.78 4.92
C THR A 91 -20.25 -15.18 5.37
N TYR A 92 -19.02 -15.36 5.87
CA TYR A 92 -18.60 -16.65 6.40
C TYR A 92 -19.46 -17.09 7.58
N ASN A 93 -19.70 -16.21 8.54
CA ASN A 93 -20.52 -16.51 9.72
C ASN A 93 -21.98 -16.87 9.37
N ALA A 94 -22.49 -16.31 8.26
CA ALA A 94 -23.85 -16.63 7.80
C ALA A 94 -23.94 -17.91 6.97
N THR A 95 -22.89 -18.25 6.19
CA THR A 95 -22.95 -19.32 5.17
C THR A 95 -22.02 -20.50 5.44
N ASN A 96 -21.06 -20.35 6.36
CA ASN A 96 -19.97 -21.30 6.61
C ASN A 96 -19.17 -21.67 5.35
N SER A 97 -19.16 -20.81 4.33
CA SER A 97 -18.50 -21.05 3.05
C SER A 97 -17.29 -20.13 2.86
N LEU A 98 -16.09 -20.73 2.82
CA LEU A 98 -14.85 -20.01 2.52
C LEU A 98 -14.86 -19.39 1.10
N ALA A 99 -15.41 -20.11 0.13
CA ALA A 99 -15.48 -19.65 -1.25
C ALA A 99 -16.34 -18.38 -1.39
N LEU A 100 -17.52 -18.35 -0.74
CA LEU A 100 -18.38 -17.17 -0.71
C LEU A 100 -17.71 -16.00 0.02
N MET A 101 -17.02 -16.26 1.14
CA MET A 101 -16.26 -15.25 1.84
C MET A 101 -15.23 -14.58 0.92
N ILE A 102 -14.41 -15.36 0.22
CA ILE A 102 -13.40 -14.83 -0.71
C ILE A 102 -14.06 -14.04 -1.83
N LEU A 103 -15.11 -14.58 -2.44
CA LEU A 103 -15.84 -13.90 -3.53
C LEU A 103 -16.37 -12.54 -3.07
N VAL A 104 -16.99 -12.46 -1.89
CA VAL A 104 -17.52 -11.21 -1.34
C VAL A 104 -16.39 -10.22 -1.02
N ILE A 105 -15.29 -10.68 -0.43
CA ILE A 105 -14.13 -9.82 -0.18
C ILE A 105 -13.66 -9.13 -1.46
N PHE A 106 -13.47 -9.90 -2.54
CA PHE A 106 -13.01 -9.33 -3.82
C PHE A 106 -14.07 -8.46 -4.49
N ALA A 107 -15.33 -8.88 -4.50
CA ALA A 107 -16.43 -8.11 -5.08
C ALA A 107 -16.57 -6.75 -4.38
N VAL A 108 -16.53 -6.71 -3.05
CA VAL A 108 -16.61 -5.48 -2.26
C VAL A 108 -15.37 -4.62 -2.46
N ALA A 109 -14.17 -5.19 -2.41
CA ALA A 109 -12.92 -4.45 -2.59
C ALA A 109 -12.85 -3.75 -3.96
N VAL A 110 -13.14 -4.49 -5.04
CA VAL A 110 -13.17 -3.92 -6.39
C VAL A 110 -14.34 -2.94 -6.54
N GLY A 111 -15.50 -3.25 -5.96
CA GLY A 111 -16.68 -2.38 -5.96
C GLY A 111 -16.42 -1.03 -5.30
N CYS A 112 -15.80 -1.01 -4.11
CA CYS A 112 -15.44 0.23 -3.41
C CYS A 112 -14.44 1.06 -4.23
N SER A 113 -13.40 0.42 -4.79
CA SER A 113 -12.41 1.10 -5.62
C SER A 113 -13.04 1.66 -6.90
N LEU A 114 -13.91 0.90 -7.57
CA LEU A 114 -14.66 1.39 -8.74
C LEU A 114 -15.57 2.56 -8.38
N LEU A 115 -16.27 2.48 -7.25
CA LEU A 115 -17.16 3.55 -6.78
C LEU A 115 -16.36 4.85 -6.57
N SER A 116 -15.18 4.79 -5.93
CA SER A 116 -14.29 5.93 -5.75
C SER A 116 -13.88 6.54 -7.10
N SER A 117 -13.52 5.68 -8.09
CA SER A 117 -13.12 6.13 -9.42
C SER A 117 -14.27 6.79 -10.18
N VAL A 118 -15.46 6.18 -10.14
CA VAL A 118 -16.66 6.69 -10.83
C VAL A 118 -17.08 8.03 -10.22
N LEU A 119 -17.16 8.13 -8.88
CA LEU A 119 -17.49 9.38 -8.21
C LEU A 119 -16.54 10.51 -8.57
N ALA A 120 -15.22 10.24 -8.55
CA ALA A 120 -14.23 11.24 -8.94
C ALA A 120 -14.40 11.68 -10.41
N SER A 121 -14.66 10.72 -11.32
CA SER A 121 -14.78 10.99 -12.75
C SER A 121 -16.09 11.70 -13.13
N VAL A 122 -17.23 11.29 -12.55
CA VAL A 122 -18.56 11.82 -12.89
C VAL A 122 -18.73 13.24 -12.31
N PHE A 123 -18.32 13.44 -11.07
CA PHE A 123 -18.46 14.75 -10.41
C PHE A 123 -17.27 15.68 -10.68
N HIS A 124 -16.24 15.23 -11.43
CA HIS A 124 -15.02 16.00 -11.72
C HIS A 124 -14.32 16.49 -10.43
N ILE A 125 -14.44 15.72 -9.34
CA ILE A 125 -13.82 16.02 -8.05
C ILE A 125 -12.39 15.44 -8.04
N PRO A 126 -11.42 16.13 -7.44
CA PRO A 126 -10.08 15.55 -7.25
C PRO A 126 -10.16 14.19 -6.53
N VAL A 127 -9.47 13.19 -7.05
CA VAL A 127 -9.46 11.81 -6.53
C VAL A 127 -9.20 11.78 -5.01
N PHE A 128 -8.25 12.59 -4.53
CA PHE A 128 -7.91 12.69 -3.13
C PHE A 128 -9.14 13.05 -2.26
N VAL A 129 -9.94 14.04 -2.67
CA VAL A 129 -11.13 14.47 -1.91
C VAL A 129 -12.18 13.37 -1.85
N THR A 130 -12.42 12.72 -3.00
CA THR A 130 -13.38 11.62 -3.10
C THR A 130 -12.95 10.45 -2.19
N THR A 131 -11.65 10.10 -2.20
CA THR A 131 -11.16 8.97 -1.42
C THR A 131 -11.10 9.25 0.08
N VAL A 132 -10.90 10.49 0.51
CA VAL A 132 -11.06 10.89 1.93
C VAL A 132 -12.51 10.74 2.39
N ALA A 133 -13.47 11.17 1.57
CA ALA A 133 -14.90 10.97 1.87
C ALA A 133 -15.25 9.48 1.93
N MET A 134 -14.80 8.69 0.95
CA MET A 134 -14.99 7.24 0.93
C MET A 134 -14.36 6.55 2.15
N MET A 135 -13.16 6.97 2.57
CA MET A 135 -12.52 6.46 3.77
C MET A 135 -13.42 6.63 4.99
N SER A 136 -13.99 7.85 5.17
CA SER A 136 -14.85 8.15 6.32
C SER A 136 -16.14 7.32 6.29
N VAL A 137 -16.79 7.22 5.14
CA VAL A 137 -18.04 6.45 4.99
C VAL A 137 -17.80 4.96 5.22
N LEU A 138 -16.80 4.37 4.54
CA LEU A 138 -16.52 2.93 4.65
C LEU A 138 -16.08 2.54 6.07
N SER A 139 -15.24 3.37 6.71
CA SER A 139 -14.82 3.14 8.09
C SER A 139 -16.00 3.21 9.07
N ALA A 140 -16.89 4.18 8.90
CA ALA A 140 -18.06 4.32 9.77
C ALA A 140 -19.03 3.13 9.62
N ILE A 141 -19.31 2.71 8.39
CA ILE A 141 -20.18 1.54 8.13
C ILE A 141 -19.54 0.26 8.69
N ALA A 142 -18.23 0.05 8.45
CA ALA A 142 -17.53 -1.10 8.98
C ALA A 142 -17.54 -1.12 10.51
N ALA A 143 -17.24 0.02 11.16
CA ALA A 143 -17.26 0.15 12.61
C ALA A 143 -18.67 -0.13 13.18
N GLN A 144 -19.73 0.36 12.55
CA GLN A 144 -21.11 0.09 12.95
C GLN A 144 -21.45 -1.38 12.87
N ILE A 145 -21.07 -2.06 11.78
CA ILE A 145 -21.29 -3.51 11.63
C ILE A 145 -20.53 -4.29 12.70
N ILE A 146 -19.27 -3.94 12.94
CA ILE A 146 -18.41 -4.61 13.91
C ILE A 146 -18.96 -4.41 15.33
N THR A 147 -19.36 -3.21 15.72
CA THR A 147 -19.89 -2.94 17.05
C THR A 147 -21.24 -3.62 17.30
N THR A 148 -22.08 -3.72 16.28
CA THR A 148 -23.39 -4.37 16.38
C THR A 148 -23.24 -5.90 16.50
N ASN A 149 -22.25 -6.52 15.82
CA ASN A 149 -22.11 -7.97 15.74
C ASN A 149 -20.93 -8.53 16.55
N GLY A 150 -20.04 -7.67 17.06
CA GLY A 150 -18.78 -8.07 17.71
C GLY A 150 -18.90 -8.46 19.20
N GLY A 151 -20.07 -8.32 19.79
CA GLY A 151 -20.31 -8.66 21.20
C GLY A 151 -19.34 -7.97 22.18
N ALA A 152 -19.10 -8.58 23.32
CA ALA A 152 -18.26 -8.05 24.40
C ALA A 152 -16.77 -7.87 24.02
N LEU A 153 -16.29 -8.57 23.00
CA LEU A 153 -14.89 -8.49 22.54
C LEU A 153 -14.65 -7.35 21.54
N GLY A 154 -15.69 -6.62 21.14
CA GLY A 154 -15.56 -5.45 20.23
C GLY A 154 -15.02 -5.79 18.84
N GLY A 155 -15.13 -7.06 18.40
CA GLY A 155 -14.66 -7.52 17.09
C GLY A 155 -15.45 -8.72 16.60
N ILE A 156 -15.47 -8.91 15.27
CA ILE A 156 -16.04 -10.09 14.61
C ILE A 156 -14.89 -11.01 14.16
N SER A 157 -15.09 -12.32 14.25
CA SER A 157 -14.03 -13.28 13.93
C SER A 157 -14.55 -14.46 13.13
N ILE A 158 -13.63 -15.15 12.48
CA ILE A 158 -13.82 -16.47 11.87
C ILE A 158 -13.06 -17.53 12.67
N PRO A 159 -13.45 -18.80 12.63
CA PRO A 159 -12.70 -19.86 13.29
C PRO A 159 -11.24 -19.90 12.82
N SER A 160 -10.30 -19.81 13.76
CA SER A 160 -8.86 -19.86 13.43
C SER A 160 -8.46 -21.16 12.73
N ALA A 161 -9.16 -22.27 13.01
CA ALA A 161 -8.94 -23.56 12.35
C ALA A 161 -9.13 -23.49 10.82
N LEU A 162 -9.99 -22.59 10.33
CA LEU A 162 -10.25 -22.40 8.91
C LEU A 162 -9.04 -21.84 8.15
N VAL A 163 -8.37 -20.85 8.77
CA VAL A 163 -7.27 -20.11 8.12
C VAL A 163 -5.89 -20.65 8.48
N LYS A 164 -5.79 -21.43 9.55
CA LYS A 164 -4.53 -22.05 10.01
C LYS A 164 -3.77 -22.84 8.92
N PRO A 165 -4.40 -23.62 8.03
CA PRO A 165 -3.71 -24.29 6.94
C PRO A 165 -3.10 -23.31 5.91
N LEU A 166 -3.70 -22.12 5.77
CA LEU A 166 -3.24 -21.06 4.87
C LEU A 166 -2.22 -20.13 5.53
N ASP A 167 -2.09 -20.17 6.87
CA ASP A 167 -1.11 -19.37 7.62
C ASP A 167 0.31 -19.94 7.49
N ASN A 168 0.70 -20.20 6.24
CA ASN A 168 2.04 -20.65 5.88
C ASN A 168 2.78 -19.51 5.16
N MET A 169 4.04 -19.29 5.54
CA MET A 169 4.92 -18.31 4.93
C MET A 169 5.04 -18.51 3.41
N GLY A 170 5.15 -19.76 2.97
CA GLY A 170 5.21 -20.10 1.54
C GLY A 170 3.97 -19.68 0.76
N PHE A 171 2.77 -19.88 1.32
CA PHE A 171 1.53 -19.45 0.69
C PHE A 171 1.46 -17.92 0.54
N LYS A 172 1.81 -17.18 1.60
CA LYS A 172 1.81 -15.71 1.58
C LYS A 172 2.81 -15.13 0.58
N ILE A 173 4.02 -15.72 0.50
CA ILE A 173 5.03 -15.36 -0.50
C ILE A 173 4.50 -15.66 -1.91
N ALA A 174 3.88 -16.81 -2.12
CA ALA A 174 3.33 -17.17 -3.43
C ALA A 174 2.25 -16.18 -3.88
N VAL A 175 1.31 -15.80 -2.99
CA VAL A 175 0.27 -14.81 -3.30
C VAL A 175 0.88 -13.46 -3.65
N LEU A 176 1.82 -12.97 -2.82
CA LEU A 176 2.53 -11.71 -3.09
C LEU A 176 3.29 -11.77 -4.42
N ALA A 177 4.07 -12.83 -4.64
CA ALA A 177 4.90 -12.98 -5.83
C ALA A 177 4.07 -13.07 -7.11
N VAL A 178 3.00 -13.88 -7.11
CA VAL A 178 2.11 -14.03 -8.26
C VAL A 178 1.42 -12.70 -8.58
N PHE A 179 0.84 -12.04 -7.58
CA PHE A 179 0.19 -10.75 -7.79
C PHE A 179 1.17 -9.67 -8.26
N TRP A 180 2.35 -9.61 -7.65
CA TRP A 180 3.39 -8.66 -8.05
C TRP A 180 3.89 -8.92 -9.47
N LEU A 181 4.11 -10.18 -9.86
CA LEU A 181 4.53 -10.54 -11.23
C LEU A 181 3.47 -10.17 -12.26
N ILE A 182 2.18 -10.42 -11.97
CA ILE A 182 1.07 -10.01 -12.84
C ILE A 182 1.07 -8.48 -12.99
N CYS A 183 1.13 -7.75 -11.89
CA CYS A 183 1.18 -6.30 -11.91
C CYS A 183 2.42 -5.76 -12.63
N PHE A 184 3.60 -6.37 -12.41
CA PHE A 184 4.84 -6.02 -13.09
C PHE A 184 4.71 -6.21 -14.60
N PHE A 185 4.16 -7.34 -15.04
CA PHE A 185 3.94 -7.61 -16.46
C PHE A 185 2.98 -6.58 -17.07
N ILE A 186 1.85 -6.31 -16.42
CA ILE A 186 0.86 -5.33 -16.90
C ILE A 186 1.49 -3.94 -16.96
N PHE A 187 2.26 -3.54 -15.93
CA PHE A 187 2.78 -2.20 -15.76
C PHE A 187 3.95 -1.88 -16.71
N ASP A 188 4.87 -2.80 -16.91
CA ASP A 188 6.08 -2.53 -17.68
C ASP A 188 6.01 -3.04 -19.14
N PHE A 189 5.26 -4.11 -19.42
CA PHE A 189 5.24 -4.74 -20.74
C PHE A 189 3.99 -4.45 -21.56
N THR A 190 2.87 -3.99 -20.93
CA THR A 190 1.64 -3.74 -21.68
C THR A 190 1.45 -2.27 -22.06
N LYS A 191 0.48 -2.04 -22.98
CA LYS A 191 0.04 -0.67 -23.35
C LYS A 191 -0.61 0.06 -22.16
N ILE A 192 -1.15 -0.68 -21.17
CA ILE A 192 -1.83 -0.11 -20.01
C ILE A 192 -0.85 0.71 -19.17
N GLY A 193 0.22 0.10 -18.71
CA GLY A 193 1.19 0.79 -17.87
C GLY A 193 1.90 1.93 -18.60
N ARG A 194 2.26 1.73 -19.88
CA ARG A 194 2.89 2.80 -20.69
C ARG A 194 1.98 4.04 -20.81
N ARG A 195 0.69 3.85 -21.06
CA ARG A 195 -0.27 4.95 -21.15
C ARG A 195 -0.54 5.61 -19.81
N GLN A 196 -0.58 4.83 -18.72
CA GLN A 196 -0.70 5.38 -17.37
C GLN A 196 0.53 6.23 -16.99
N LYS A 197 1.75 5.76 -17.27
CA LYS A 197 2.98 6.53 -17.08
C LYS A 197 2.96 7.85 -17.88
N PHE A 198 2.45 7.82 -19.10
CA PHE A 198 2.33 9.00 -19.94
C PHE A 198 1.27 9.98 -19.42
N LEU A 199 0.10 9.48 -19.00
CA LEU A 199 -0.96 10.25 -18.35
C LEU A 199 -0.47 10.96 -17.08
N GLY A 200 0.25 10.24 -16.21
CA GLY A 200 0.79 10.83 -14.98
C GLY A 200 1.90 11.84 -15.23
N GLY A 201 2.57 11.78 -16.39
CA GLY A 201 3.58 12.77 -16.76
C GLY A 201 2.97 14.10 -17.24
N ASN A 202 1.97 14.02 -18.10
CA ASN A 202 1.22 15.19 -18.59
C ASN A 202 -0.17 14.76 -19.10
N PRO A 203 -1.23 14.96 -18.29
CA PRO A 203 -2.58 14.58 -18.67
C PRO A 203 -3.11 15.30 -19.92
N VAL A 204 -2.75 16.57 -20.10
CA VAL A 204 -3.20 17.38 -21.25
C VAL A 204 -2.61 16.83 -22.55
N CYS A 205 -1.29 16.62 -22.57
CA CYS A 205 -0.63 16.03 -23.74
C CYS A 205 -1.18 14.62 -24.04
N ALA A 206 -1.47 13.83 -23.01
CA ALA A 206 -2.04 12.49 -23.17
C ALA A 206 -3.44 12.54 -23.82
N GLN A 207 -4.29 13.49 -23.41
CA GLN A 207 -5.61 13.68 -24.03
C GLN A 207 -5.50 14.09 -25.50
N LEU A 208 -4.57 15.00 -25.85
CA LEU A 208 -4.33 15.41 -27.22
C LEU A 208 -3.86 14.26 -28.13
N THR A 209 -3.23 13.22 -27.55
CA THR A 209 -2.86 12.00 -28.30
C THR A 209 -3.98 10.95 -28.35
N GLY A 210 -5.20 11.28 -27.89
CA GLY A 210 -6.35 10.39 -27.91
C GLY A 210 -6.40 9.35 -26.77
N ILE A 211 -5.59 9.52 -25.72
CA ILE A 211 -5.65 8.62 -24.56
C ILE A 211 -6.82 9.02 -23.66
N GLN A 212 -7.75 8.07 -23.45
CA GLN A 212 -8.93 8.27 -22.62
C GLN A 212 -8.56 8.22 -21.13
N VAL A 213 -8.48 9.38 -20.47
CA VAL A 213 -8.09 9.49 -19.05
C VAL A 213 -8.95 8.62 -18.14
N ASN A 214 -10.28 8.72 -18.27
CA ASN A 214 -11.23 8.00 -17.41
C ASN A 214 -11.07 6.47 -17.50
N LYS A 215 -10.81 5.94 -18.71
CA LYS A 215 -10.58 4.50 -18.90
C LYS A 215 -9.36 4.02 -18.12
N TYR A 216 -8.25 4.74 -18.19
CA TYR A 216 -7.02 4.35 -17.50
C TYR A 216 -7.07 4.63 -16.00
N ALA A 217 -7.87 5.61 -15.56
CA ALA A 217 -8.19 5.81 -14.16
C ALA A 217 -8.99 4.60 -13.61
N ILE A 218 -10.07 4.18 -14.28
CA ILE A 218 -10.86 3.01 -13.88
C ILE A 218 -9.97 1.75 -13.79
N ILE A 219 -9.12 1.49 -14.78
CA ILE A 219 -8.20 0.34 -14.75
C ILE A 219 -7.26 0.42 -13.54
N ALA A 220 -6.73 1.60 -13.21
CA ALA A 220 -5.88 1.79 -12.04
C ALA A 220 -6.61 1.44 -10.74
N PHE A 221 -7.85 1.90 -10.58
CA PHE A 221 -8.66 1.59 -9.41
C PHE A 221 -9.07 0.11 -9.32
N VAL A 222 -9.34 -0.55 -10.45
CA VAL A 222 -9.58 -2.00 -10.46
C VAL A 222 -8.35 -2.76 -9.96
N MET A 223 -7.15 -2.40 -10.44
CA MET A 223 -5.90 -3.04 -9.98
C MET A 223 -5.67 -2.82 -8.49
N ALA A 224 -5.95 -1.61 -8.00
CA ALA A 224 -5.89 -1.31 -6.57
C ALA A 224 -6.95 -2.11 -5.77
N GLY A 225 -8.17 -2.23 -6.29
CA GLY A 225 -9.25 -3.02 -5.68
C GLY A 225 -8.91 -4.50 -5.55
N VAL A 226 -8.25 -5.10 -6.56
CA VAL A 226 -7.74 -6.48 -6.46
C VAL A 226 -6.66 -6.58 -5.36
N GLY A 227 -5.74 -5.61 -5.29
CA GLY A 227 -4.75 -5.53 -4.21
C GLY A 227 -5.39 -5.42 -2.82
N VAL A 228 -6.44 -4.59 -2.69
CA VAL A 228 -7.25 -4.46 -1.45
C VAL A 228 -7.92 -5.78 -1.07
N GLY A 229 -8.53 -6.48 -2.03
CA GLY A 229 -9.15 -7.78 -1.79
C GLY A 229 -8.17 -8.83 -1.30
N LEU A 230 -6.98 -8.92 -1.95
CA LEU A 230 -5.90 -9.78 -1.49
C LEU A 230 -5.40 -9.37 -0.10
N GLY A 231 -5.23 -8.08 0.16
CA GLY A 231 -4.81 -7.54 1.45
C GLY A 231 -5.81 -7.86 2.56
N ALA A 232 -7.11 -7.70 2.30
CA ALA A 232 -8.18 -8.07 3.23
C ALA A 232 -8.17 -9.56 3.56
N PHE A 233 -8.04 -10.41 2.55
CA PHE A 233 -7.95 -11.86 2.73
C PHE A 233 -6.71 -12.29 3.53
N LEU A 234 -5.52 -11.74 3.19
CA LEU A 234 -4.28 -12.02 3.92
C LEU A 234 -4.32 -11.51 5.36
N THR A 235 -5.00 -10.39 5.62
CA THR A 235 -5.22 -9.89 6.98
C THR A 235 -6.01 -10.89 7.81
N LEU A 236 -7.07 -11.49 7.25
CA LEU A 236 -7.87 -12.52 7.93
C LEU A 236 -7.11 -13.82 8.16
N ILE A 237 -6.16 -14.19 7.30
CA ILE A 237 -5.28 -15.35 7.51
C ILE A 237 -4.32 -15.08 8.67
N TYR A 238 -3.77 -13.88 8.77
CA TYR A 238 -2.84 -13.49 9.83
C TYR A 238 -3.55 -13.22 11.15
N THR A 239 -4.67 -12.49 11.10
CA THR A 239 -5.50 -12.15 12.27
C THR A 239 -6.94 -12.51 11.95
N PRO A 240 -7.44 -13.66 12.42
CA PRO A 240 -8.78 -14.16 12.08
C PRO A 240 -9.90 -13.37 12.79
N SER A 241 -9.65 -12.12 13.12
CA SER A 241 -10.61 -11.19 13.74
C SER A 241 -10.48 -9.81 13.14
N VAL A 242 -11.60 -9.10 13.05
CA VAL A 242 -11.68 -7.73 12.56
C VAL A 242 -12.25 -6.85 13.66
N THR A 243 -11.52 -5.79 13.99
CA THR A 243 -11.93 -4.74 14.92
C THR A 243 -12.07 -3.42 14.18
N ALA A 244 -12.72 -2.43 14.77
CA ALA A 244 -12.89 -1.10 14.15
C ALA A 244 -11.53 -0.42 13.82
N THR A 245 -10.45 -0.81 14.48
CA THR A 245 -9.09 -0.29 14.25
C THR A 245 -8.29 -1.11 13.25
N THR A 246 -8.76 -2.30 12.86
CA THR A 246 -8.10 -3.15 11.88
C THR A 246 -7.96 -2.40 10.55
N ALA A 247 -6.75 -2.40 9.99
CA ALA A 247 -6.45 -1.75 8.69
C ALA A 247 -6.69 -0.22 8.61
N GLY A 248 -7.07 0.45 9.70
CA GLY A 248 -7.40 1.89 9.67
C GLY A 248 -6.25 2.80 9.19
N SER A 249 -5.00 2.43 9.43
CA SER A 249 -3.82 3.19 9.00
C SER A 249 -3.25 2.73 7.65
N ILE A 250 -3.73 1.66 7.05
CA ILE A 250 -3.14 1.08 5.84
C ILE A 250 -3.10 2.10 4.69
N GLY A 251 -4.14 2.90 4.48
CA GLY A 251 -4.20 3.88 3.40
C GLY A 251 -3.06 4.90 3.45
N MET A 252 -2.82 5.50 4.62
CA MET A 252 -1.69 6.42 4.82
C MET A 252 -0.35 5.69 4.75
N ASN A 253 -0.25 4.49 5.31
CA ASN A 253 0.97 3.69 5.29
C ASN A 253 1.39 3.32 3.86
N ILE A 254 0.43 3.08 2.95
CA ILE A 254 0.71 2.81 1.53
C ILE A 254 1.35 4.01 0.86
N LEU A 255 0.82 5.23 1.10
CA LEU A 255 1.40 6.45 0.55
C LEU A 255 2.86 6.59 1.00
N VAL A 256 3.10 6.47 2.31
CA VAL A 256 4.44 6.51 2.88
C VAL A 256 5.33 5.42 2.27
N ALA A 257 4.85 4.19 2.21
CA ALA A 257 5.58 3.05 1.67
C ALA A 257 6.03 3.28 0.22
N ILE A 258 5.13 3.69 -0.66
CA ILE A 258 5.45 3.91 -2.07
C ILE A 258 6.52 4.99 -2.25
N VAL A 259 6.46 6.07 -1.45
CA VAL A 259 7.47 7.14 -1.45
C VAL A 259 8.82 6.64 -0.90
N PHE A 260 8.81 5.84 0.16
CA PHE A 260 10.02 5.16 0.67
C PHE A 260 10.66 4.26 -0.38
N GLY A 261 9.86 3.61 -1.22
CA GLY A 261 10.32 2.83 -2.34
C GLY A 261 10.91 3.64 -3.50
N GLY A 262 11.01 4.97 -3.36
CA GLY A 262 11.63 5.85 -4.35
C GLY A 262 10.70 6.28 -5.48
N MET A 263 9.40 6.06 -5.36
CA MET A 263 8.44 6.54 -6.36
C MET A 263 8.18 8.05 -6.18
N PRO A 264 8.21 8.84 -7.27
CA PRO A 264 7.89 10.27 -7.17
C PRO A 264 6.42 10.49 -6.81
N ILE A 265 6.16 11.43 -5.91
CA ILE A 265 4.79 11.80 -5.49
C ILE A 265 3.94 12.27 -6.67
N SER A 266 4.53 12.92 -7.65
CA SER A 266 3.83 13.38 -8.87
C SER A 266 3.45 12.25 -9.84
N GLY A 267 3.86 10.99 -9.58
CA GLY A 267 3.65 9.89 -10.52
C GLY A 267 4.44 10.02 -11.82
N GLY A 268 3.89 9.51 -12.91
CA GLY A 268 4.41 9.66 -14.25
C GLY A 268 5.45 8.64 -14.68
N PRO A 269 6.32 8.95 -15.65
CA PRO A 269 7.21 7.99 -16.33
C PRO A 269 8.22 7.27 -15.45
N ARG A 270 8.53 7.85 -14.29
CA ARG A 270 9.48 7.28 -13.31
C ARG A 270 8.85 6.34 -12.30
N SER A 271 7.54 6.15 -12.37
CA SER A 271 6.85 5.19 -11.51
C SER A 271 7.37 3.78 -11.74
N ARG A 272 7.63 3.05 -10.65
CA ARG A 272 8.19 1.70 -10.66
C ARG A 272 7.37 0.78 -9.77
N ILE A 273 7.04 -0.40 -10.26
CA ILE A 273 6.23 -1.35 -9.49
C ILE A 273 6.98 -1.90 -8.26
N TYR A 274 8.31 -2.03 -8.34
CA TYR A 274 9.12 -2.52 -7.21
C TYR A 274 9.09 -1.58 -6.00
N SER A 275 8.76 -0.29 -6.20
CA SER A 275 8.64 0.67 -5.10
C SER A 275 7.62 0.23 -4.04
N ALA A 276 6.58 -0.50 -4.44
CA ALA A 276 5.60 -1.06 -3.52
C ALA A 276 6.20 -2.10 -2.57
N LEU A 277 7.03 -3.02 -3.12
CA LEU A 277 7.68 -4.06 -2.31
C LEU A 277 8.74 -3.45 -1.38
N VAL A 278 9.71 -2.77 -1.99
CA VAL A 278 10.85 -2.22 -1.24
C VAL A 278 10.36 -1.22 -0.19
N GLY A 279 9.47 -0.32 -0.58
CA GLY A 279 8.95 0.68 0.32
C GLY A 279 8.00 0.11 1.38
N GLY A 280 7.16 -0.87 1.01
CA GLY A 280 6.26 -1.55 1.94
C GLY A 280 7.02 -2.23 3.08
N PHE A 281 8.01 -3.04 2.76
CA PHE A 281 8.83 -3.69 3.77
C PHE A 281 9.69 -2.70 4.55
N SER A 282 10.29 -1.67 3.90
CA SER A 282 11.06 -0.63 4.59
C SER A 282 10.22 0.13 5.61
N TYR A 283 8.99 0.48 5.26
CA TYR A 283 8.07 1.17 6.16
C TYR A 283 7.68 0.31 7.36
N ILE A 284 7.37 -0.97 7.15
CA ILE A 284 7.02 -1.89 8.25
C ILE A 284 8.21 -2.13 9.17
N LEU A 285 9.42 -2.31 8.61
CA LEU A 285 10.65 -2.40 9.41
C LEU A 285 10.84 -1.17 10.30
N LEU A 286 10.75 0.03 9.71
CA LEU A 286 10.85 1.28 10.45
C LEU A 286 9.82 1.37 11.58
N ASN A 287 8.55 1.08 11.27
CA ASN A 287 7.46 1.16 12.24
C ASN A 287 7.67 0.18 13.42
N ASN A 288 8.13 -1.04 13.14
CA ASN A 288 8.44 -2.03 14.17
C ASN A 288 9.68 -1.65 14.99
N ILE A 289 10.72 -1.07 14.38
CA ILE A 289 11.87 -0.52 15.10
C ILE A 289 11.41 0.59 16.07
N LEU A 290 10.58 1.50 15.61
CA LEU A 290 10.07 2.59 16.44
C LEU A 290 9.21 2.08 17.61
N LYS A 291 8.35 1.07 17.37
CA LYS A 291 7.59 0.40 18.45
C LYS A 291 8.49 -0.25 19.50
N LEU A 292 9.66 -0.77 19.08
CA LEU A 292 10.63 -1.39 20.00
C LEU A 292 11.46 -0.36 20.78
N LEU A 293 11.79 0.78 20.16
CA LEU A 293 12.62 1.81 20.78
C LEU A 293 11.84 2.71 21.75
N ILE A 294 10.58 2.95 21.44
CA ILE A 294 9.70 3.80 22.26
C ILE A 294 9.10 2.93 23.36
N ASP A 295 9.45 3.24 24.60
CA ASP A 295 8.94 2.53 25.78
C ASP A 295 7.41 2.53 25.82
N SER A 296 6.83 1.42 26.25
CA SER A 296 5.38 1.25 26.42
C SER A 296 4.72 2.35 27.28
N ASN A 297 5.51 3.03 28.14
CA ASN A 297 5.07 4.12 28.99
C ASN A 297 4.87 5.45 28.27
N VAL A 298 5.43 5.62 27.05
CA VAL A 298 5.43 6.90 26.32
C VAL A 298 4.25 7.04 25.36
N GLY A 299 3.42 6.02 25.23
CA GLY A 299 2.17 6.04 24.50
C GLY A 299 2.33 5.93 22.96
N TYR A 300 1.34 5.33 22.34
CA TYR A 300 1.25 5.09 20.89
C TYR A 300 1.40 6.38 20.04
N GLY A 301 0.98 7.53 20.59
CA GLY A 301 1.06 8.83 19.89
C GLY A 301 2.48 9.28 19.56
N VAL A 302 3.46 9.02 20.43
CA VAL A 302 4.86 9.41 20.18
C VAL A 302 5.45 8.61 19.02
N SER A 303 5.15 7.32 18.92
CA SER A 303 5.55 6.50 17.76
C SER A 303 5.01 7.06 16.44
N GLN A 304 3.76 7.54 16.43
CA GLN A 304 3.18 8.18 15.25
C GLN A 304 3.84 9.51 14.91
N ILE A 305 4.14 10.35 15.89
CA ILE A 305 4.85 11.63 15.68
C ILE A 305 6.23 11.38 15.07
N VAL A 306 7.01 10.46 15.61
CA VAL A 306 8.34 10.12 15.09
C VAL A 306 8.23 9.57 13.66
N SER A 307 7.27 8.69 13.39
CA SER A 307 7.00 8.17 12.03
C SER A 307 6.64 9.29 11.06
N ALA A 308 5.83 10.28 11.49
CA ALA A 308 5.46 11.43 10.66
C ALA A 308 6.66 12.34 10.35
N ILE A 309 7.52 12.61 11.33
CA ILE A 309 8.76 13.38 11.13
C ILE A 309 9.68 12.66 10.14
N PHE A 310 9.83 11.36 10.30
CA PHE A 310 10.65 10.55 9.39
C PHE A 310 10.08 10.57 7.96
N PHE A 311 8.76 10.47 7.83
CA PHE A 311 8.08 10.60 6.54
C PHE A 311 8.35 11.95 5.88
N LEU A 312 8.21 13.06 6.63
CA LEU A 312 8.49 14.40 6.12
C LEU A 312 9.94 14.54 5.64
N ALA A 313 10.90 13.95 6.37
CA ALA A 313 12.31 13.95 5.97
C ALA A 313 12.51 13.21 4.64
N VAL A 314 11.90 12.03 4.47
CA VAL A 314 11.99 11.24 3.22
C VAL A 314 11.34 11.97 2.05
N VAL A 315 10.15 12.54 2.25
CA VAL A 315 9.43 13.34 1.23
C VAL A 315 10.27 14.55 0.83
N TYR A 316 10.88 15.24 1.80
CA TYR A 316 11.74 16.39 1.53
C TYR A 316 12.95 16.00 0.67
N VAL A 317 13.68 14.94 1.05
CA VAL A 317 14.83 14.44 0.29
C VAL A 317 14.43 14.00 -1.12
N THR A 318 13.32 13.28 -1.25
CA THR A 318 12.79 12.82 -2.55
C THR A 318 12.37 14.02 -3.40
N GLY A 319 11.72 15.02 -2.80
CA GLY A 319 11.28 16.25 -3.45
C GLY A 319 12.42 17.12 -3.96
N LEU A 320 13.51 17.25 -3.20
CA LEU A 320 14.71 17.98 -3.62
C LEU A 320 15.33 17.35 -4.87
N ASN A 321 15.41 16.03 -4.91
CA ASN A 321 15.94 15.31 -6.07
C ASN A 321 15.08 15.51 -7.32
N TYR A 322 13.76 15.61 -7.17
CA TYR A 322 12.83 15.85 -8.27
C TYR A 322 12.91 17.29 -8.80
N ARG A 323 12.91 18.29 -7.90
CA ARG A 323 12.96 19.71 -8.26
C ARG A 323 14.23 20.09 -9.04
N SER A 324 15.37 19.50 -8.69
CA SER A 324 16.65 19.79 -9.38
C SER A 324 16.71 19.29 -10.83
N GLN A 325 15.74 18.49 -11.27
CA GLN A 325 15.67 17.89 -12.61
C GLN A 325 14.60 18.55 -13.50
N MET A 326 13.70 19.33 -12.91
CA MET A 326 12.60 20.00 -13.62
C MET A 326 12.94 21.40 -14.10
N LEU A 327 14.01 22.02 -13.60
CA LEU A 327 14.42 23.35 -14.02
C LEU A 327 15.38 23.20 -15.20
N PRO A 328 15.02 23.66 -16.42
CA PRO A 328 16.00 23.88 -17.47
C PRO A 328 17.02 24.91 -16.97
N ARG A 329 18.29 24.57 -17.00
CA ARG A 329 19.38 25.50 -16.81
C ARG A 329 19.76 26.11 -18.14
#